data_251a3220542249dcbcefaa756d483a54
#
_entry.id   251a3220542249dcbcefaa756d483a54
#
_cell.length_a   1.000
_cell.length_b   1.000
_cell.length_c   1.000
_cell.angle_alpha   90.00
_cell.angle_beta   90.00
_cell.angle_gamma   90.00
#
_symmetry.space_group_name_H-M   'P 1'
#
loop_
_entity.id
_entity.type
_entity.pdbx_description
1 polymer ?
#
loop_
_entity_poly.entity_id
_entity_poly.type
_entity_poly.pdbx_seq_one_letter_code
_entity_poly.pdbx_strand_id
1 'polypeptide(L)'
;GMTETLSHIAVRSMQDPPSEFTCLSHVSISQDNRKCLVVNSPQLDVTNLITNDEVEMLDENRFRLIGRVDYVINSGGVKLHPEQIERKLSEILSLHYFITSLPDTVLGQKVVLVLVENNEFDRDNLMNKIKEAHTLTPYEIPKAIVFYPEFVLTHSGKIKREKTLAQKPSRILYL
;
A
#
# COMPACT_ATOMS: atom_id res chain seq x y z
N GLY A 1 -0.18 15.19 -1.07
CA GLY A 1 0.61 15.89 -0.05
C GLY A 1 1.14 14.93 0.99
N MET A 2 2.13 15.34 1.73
CA MET A 2 2.78 14.56 2.79
C MET A 2 3.07 15.47 3.99
N THR A 3 3.32 14.86 5.15
CA THR A 3 3.56 15.60 6.40
C THR A 3 4.81 16.46 6.30
N GLU A 4 5.83 15.97 5.63
CA GLU A 4 7.14 16.61 5.50
C GLU A 4 7.09 17.88 4.65
N THR A 5 6.12 18.01 3.76
CA THR A 5 5.93 19.21 2.94
C THR A 5 4.84 20.15 3.47
N LEU A 6 4.09 19.71 4.50
CA LEU A 6 2.96 20.43 5.08
C LEU A 6 1.90 20.88 4.06
N SER A 7 2.00 20.41 2.81
CA SER A 7 1.17 20.86 1.69
C SER A 7 1.10 19.80 0.59
N HIS A 8 0.35 20.11 -0.46
CA HIS A 8 0.27 19.31 -1.66
C HIS A 8 1.51 19.54 -2.54
N ILE A 9 2.06 18.45 -3.05
CA ILE A 9 3.19 18.47 -4.01
C ILE A 9 2.74 18.08 -5.41
N ALA A 10 1.69 17.29 -5.51
CA ALA A 10 1.15 16.80 -6.77
C ALA A 10 -0.37 16.59 -6.65
N VAL A 11 -1.03 16.59 -7.78
CA VAL A 11 -2.46 16.32 -7.93
C VAL A 11 -2.66 15.23 -8.98
N ARG A 12 -3.83 14.61 -8.98
CA ARG A 12 -4.28 13.74 -10.07
C ARG A 12 -5.65 14.17 -10.55
N SER A 13 -5.92 13.98 -11.83
CA SER A 13 -7.28 14.05 -12.35
C SER A 13 -8.07 12.83 -11.89
N MET A 14 -9.39 12.99 -11.72
CA MET A 14 -10.29 11.86 -11.47
C MET A 14 -10.41 10.91 -12.67
N GLN A 15 -9.98 11.35 -13.85
CA GLN A 15 -9.96 10.56 -15.07
C GLN A 15 -8.65 9.80 -15.26
N ASP A 16 -7.58 10.20 -14.54
CA ASP A 16 -6.28 9.52 -14.61
C ASP A 16 -6.30 8.22 -13.81
N PRO A 17 -5.43 7.26 -14.16
CA PRO A 17 -5.19 6.09 -13.32
C PRO A 17 -4.91 6.49 -11.86
N PRO A 18 -5.44 5.78 -10.87
CA PRO A 18 -5.37 6.18 -9.45
C PRO A 18 -3.96 6.40 -8.90
N SER A 19 -2.94 5.85 -9.55
CA SER A 19 -1.54 5.96 -9.14
C SER A 19 -0.75 7.04 -9.85
N GLU A 20 -1.32 7.73 -10.86
CA GLU A 20 -0.62 8.75 -11.65
C GLU A 20 -0.86 10.15 -11.09
N PHE A 21 0.21 10.90 -10.95
CA PHE A 21 0.21 12.23 -10.35
C PHE A 21 0.99 13.22 -11.21
N THR A 22 0.49 14.44 -11.28
CA THR A 22 1.16 15.59 -11.90
C THR A 22 1.61 16.55 -10.81
N CYS A 23 2.88 16.94 -10.81
CA CYS A 23 3.44 17.86 -9.85
C CYS A 23 2.85 19.27 -10.00
N LEU A 24 2.77 19.98 -8.88
CA LEU A 24 2.47 21.41 -8.89
C LEU A 24 3.66 22.20 -9.48
N SER A 25 3.40 23.35 -10.05
CA SER A 25 4.39 24.17 -10.80
C SER A 25 5.64 24.59 -10.00
N HIS A 26 5.53 24.59 -8.66
CA HIS A 26 6.64 24.93 -7.76
C HIS A 26 7.37 23.70 -7.21
N VAL A 27 7.06 22.52 -7.70
CA VAL A 27 7.64 21.24 -7.25
C VAL A 27 8.41 20.62 -8.40
N SER A 28 9.65 20.28 -8.17
CA SER A 28 10.46 19.42 -9.04
C SER A 28 10.71 18.07 -8.34
N ILE A 29 10.80 17.03 -9.15
CA ILE A 29 10.94 15.66 -8.66
C ILE A 29 12.09 14.93 -9.36
N SER A 30 12.64 13.97 -8.68
CA SER A 30 13.61 13.00 -9.21
C SER A 30 13.48 11.67 -8.46
N GLN A 31 14.31 10.71 -8.79
CA GLN A 31 14.40 9.42 -8.09
C GLN A 31 15.78 9.26 -7.44
N ASP A 32 15.80 8.60 -6.27
CA ASP A 32 17.04 8.08 -5.69
C ASP A 32 17.43 6.71 -6.29
N ASN A 33 18.55 6.12 -5.83
CA ASN A 33 19.02 4.81 -6.29
C ASN A 33 18.06 3.64 -5.97
N ARG A 34 17.11 3.85 -5.05
CA ARG A 34 16.05 2.89 -4.68
C ARG A 34 14.79 3.06 -5.51
N LYS A 35 14.80 4.00 -6.47
CA LYS A 35 13.64 4.47 -7.22
C LYS A 35 12.58 5.17 -6.36
N CYS A 36 12.99 5.68 -5.19
CA CYS A 36 12.11 6.46 -4.35
C CYS A 36 12.04 7.91 -4.80
N LEU A 37 10.87 8.51 -4.62
CA LEU A 37 10.61 9.90 -4.98
C LEU A 37 11.49 10.83 -4.13
N VAL A 38 12.18 11.73 -4.82
CA VAL A 38 12.91 12.87 -4.23
C VAL A 38 12.19 14.15 -4.63
N VAL A 39 11.85 14.97 -3.64
CA VAL A 39 11.05 16.19 -3.82
C VAL A 39 11.90 17.42 -3.53
N ASN A 40 11.81 18.40 -4.41
CA ASN A 40 12.36 19.74 -4.22
C ASN A 40 11.26 20.77 -4.43
N SER A 41 11.12 21.70 -3.50
CA SER A 41 10.23 22.84 -3.62
C SER A 41 10.74 24.00 -2.75
N PRO A 42 11.46 24.96 -3.32
CA PRO A 42 11.93 26.13 -2.55
C PRO A 42 10.80 26.92 -1.90
N GLN A 43 9.61 26.93 -2.52
CA GLN A 43 8.45 27.63 -1.96
C GLN A 43 7.90 26.97 -0.68
N LEU A 44 8.18 25.69 -0.47
CA LEU A 44 7.80 24.93 0.73
C LEU A 44 8.99 24.72 1.67
N ASP A 45 10.13 25.40 1.41
CA ASP A 45 11.39 25.21 2.15
C ASP A 45 11.86 23.73 2.18
N VAL A 46 11.64 23.02 1.06
CA VAL A 46 11.97 21.61 0.89
C VAL A 46 13.08 21.45 -0.13
N THR A 47 14.22 20.90 0.32
CA THR A 47 15.37 20.61 -0.55
C THR A 47 15.78 19.15 -0.39
N ASN A 48 15.86 18.42 -1.51
CA ASN A 48 16.26 17.00 -1.55
C ASN A 48 15.54 16.12 -0.52
N LEU A 49 14.24 16.30 -0.35
CA LEU A 49 13.45 15.45 0.51
C LEU A 49 13.34 14.05 -0.10
N ILE A 50 14.11 13.11 0.42
CA ILE A 50 14.09 11.70 0.01
C ILE A 50 12.95 11.02 0.74
N THR A 51 12.04 10.42 -0.02
CA THR A 51 10.91 9.68 0.54
C THR A 51 11.19 8.17 0.56
N ASN A 52 10.24 7.40 1.09
CA ASN A 52 10.20 5.94 0.95
C ASN A 52 9.11 5.49 -0.05
N ASP A 53 8.58 6.41 -0.82
CA ASP A 53 7.58 6.15 -1.85
C ASP A 53 8.26 5.80 -3.17
N GLU A 54 8.24 4.52 -3.54
CA GLU A 54 8.76 4.04 -4.82
C GLU A 54 7.85 4.50 -5.95
N VAL A 55 8.44 5.10 -6.99
CA VAL A 55 7.71 5.67 -8.11
C VAL A 55 8.29 5.23 -9.45
N GLU A 56 7.50 5.33 -10.50
CA GLU A 56 7.92 5.30 -11.89
C GLU A 56 7.78 6.71 -12.45
N MET A 57 8.88 7.27 -12.93
CA MET A 57 8.83 8.58 -13.60
C MET A 57 8.21 8.42 -14.98
N LEU A 58 7.16 9.18 -15.26
CA LEU A 58 6.50 9.21 -16.57
C LEU A 58 7.11 10.32 -17.44
N ASP A 59 7.44 11.44 -16.84
CA ASP A 59 8.19 12.56 -17.41
C ASP A 59 8.78 13.43 -16.28
N GLU A 60 9.25 14.62 -16.60
CA GLU A 60 9.88 15.54 -15.63
C GLU A 60 8.93 16.02 -14.52
N ASN A 61 7.62 16.00 -14.77
CA ASN A 61 6.61 16.54 -13.87
C ASN A 61 5.55 15.50 -13.44
N ARG A 62 5.60 14.29 -14.01
CA ARG A 62 4.60 13.26 -13.71
C ARG A 62 5.26 11.97 -13.27
N PHE A 63 4.62 11.31 -12.30
CA PHE A 63 5.06 10.03 -11.79
C PHE A 63 3.87 9.12 -11.50
N ARG A 64 4.14 7.82 -11.50
CA ARG A 64 3.23 6.79 -11.02
C ARG A 64 3.71 6.27 -9.68
N LEU A 65 2.85 6.32 -8.66
CA LEU A 65 3.14 5.74 -7.35
C LEU A 65 3.02 4.23 -7.41
N ILE A 66 4.10 3.53 -7.10
CA ILE A 66 4.18 2.06 -7.06
C ILE A 66 3.76 1.56 -5.67
N GLY A 67 4.41 2.04 -4.62
CA GLY A 67 4.17 1.68 -3.23
C GLY A 67 5.29 2.20 -2.34
N ARG A 68 5.33 1.74 -1.09
CA ARG A 68 6.40 2.11 -0.15
C ARG A 68 7.43 0.99 -0.05
N VAL A 69 8.72 1.36 -0.11
CA VAL A 69 9.82 0.39 0.04
C VAL A 69 9.82 -0.27 1.42
N ASP A 70 9.32 0.42 2.45
CA ASP A 70 9.20 -0.11 3.81
C ASP A 70 8.26 -1.31 3.92
N TYR A 71 7.28 -1.42 3.01
CA TYR A 71 6.23 -2.42 3.07
C TYR A 71 6.37 -3.52 2.02
N VAL A 72 7.43 -3.47 1.18
CA VAL A 72 7.67 -4.49 0.15
C VAL A 72 7.72 -5.88 0.76
N ILE A 73 6.95 -6.80 0.21
CA ILE A 73 6.90 -8.21 0.59
C ILE A 73 7.75 -9.01 -0.39
N ASN A 74 8.70 -9.78 0.14
CA ASN A 74 9.52 -10.69 -0.68
C ASN A 74 8.98 -12.12 -0.55
N SER A 75 8.11 -12.51 -1.47
CA SER A 75 7.45 -13.82 -1.46
C SER A 75 7.97 -14.70 -2.60
N GLY A 76 8.69 -15.76 -2.26
CA GLY A 76 9.25 -16.69 -3.25
C GLY A 76 10.20 -16.03 -4.26
N GLY A 77 10.94 -15.01 -3.86
CA GLY A 77 11.82 -14.22 -4.73
C GLY A 77 11.14 -13.12 -5.54
N VAL A 78 9.82 -12.98 -5.42
CA VAL A 78 9.04 -11.92 -6.07
C VAL A 78 8.84 -10.77 -5.11
N LYS A 79 9.15 -9.54 -5.55
CA LYS A 79 8.86 -8.31 -4.80
C LYS A 79 7.42 -7.90 -5.06
N LEU A 80 6.63 -7.78 -4.00
CA LEU A 80 5.22 -7.40 -4.06
C LEU A 80 5.01 -6.12 -3.27
N HIS A 81 4.26 -5.19 -3.84
CA HIS A 81 3.87 -3.96 -3.17
C HIS A 81 2.45 -4.11 -2.61
N PRO A 82 2.27 -4.08 -1.28
CA PRO A 82 0.94 -4.17 -0.66
C PRO A 82 -0.07 -3.21 -1.25
N GLU A 83 0.34 -1.99 -1.55
CA GLU A 83 -0.53 -0.94 -2.09
C GLU A 83 -1.10 -1.29 -3.47
N GLN A 84 -0.34 -2.04 -4.28
CA GLN A 84 -0.83 -2.53 -5.58
C GLN A 84 -1.87 -3.63 -5.40
N ILE A 85 -1.62 -4.56 -4.48
CA ILE A 85 -2.56 -5.64 -4.15
C ILE A 85 -3.85 -5.05 -3.57
N GLU A 86 -3.72 -4.10 -2.64
CA GLU A 86 -4.86 -3.40 -2.03
C GLU A 86 -5.70 -2.67 -3.08
N ARG A 87 -5.08 -2.02 -4.06
CA ARG A 87 -5.79 -1.35 -5.15
C ARG A 87 -6.62 -2.33 -5.97
N LYS A 88 -6.05 -3.48 -6.35
CA LYS A 88 -6.76 -4.54 -7.06
C LYS A 88 -7.90 -5.11 -6.22
N LEU A 89 -7.67 -5.33 -4.94
CA LEU A 89 -8.69 -5.83 -4.02
C LEU A 89 -9.80 -4.81 -3.74
N SER A 90 -9.53 -3.51 -3.82
CA SER A 90 -10.54 -2.47 -3.57
C SER A 90 -11.66 -2.44 -4.60
N GLU A 91 -11.46 -3.03 -5.77
CA GLU A 91 -12.50 -3.19 -6.80
C GLU A 91 -13.56 -4.24 -6.42
N ILE A 92 -13.20 -5.16 -5.52
CA ILE A 92 -14.05 -6.32 -5.14
C ILE A 92 -14.39 -6.37 -3.65
N LEU A 93 -13.62 -5.70 -2.80
CA LEU A 93 -13.80 -5.69 -1.35
C LEU A 93 -14.20 -4.29 -0.87
N SER A 94 -15.40 -4.17 -0.33
CA SER A 94 -15.90 -2.95 0.31
C SER A 94 -15.59 -2.92 1.82
N LEU A 95 -14.49 -3.52 2.24
CA LEU A 95 -14.08 -3.66 3.64
C LEU A 95 -12.92 -2.71 3.96
N HIS A 96 -12.73 -2.41 5.25
CA HIS A 96 -11.50 -1.82 5.73
C HIS A 96 -10.47 -2.92 5.93
N TYR A 97 -9.36 -2.88 5.21
CA TYR A 97 -8.29 -3.86 5.25
C TYR A 97 -6.95 -3.24 4.88
N PHE A 98 -5.89 -4.00 5.10
CA PHE A 98 -4.59 -3.77 4.45
C PHE A 98 -3.88 -5.10 4.21
N ILE A 99 -2.89 -5.07 3.32
CA ILE A 99 -2.02 -6.20 2.99
C ILE A 99 -0.70 -6.04 3.76
N THR A 100 -0.21 -7.16 4.28
CA THR A 100 1.11 -7.29 4.90
C THR A 100 1.66 -8.68 4.68
N SER A 101 2.73 -9.04 5.38
CA SER A 101 3.31 -10.39 5.32
C SER A 101 3.44 -11.03 6.69
N LEU A 102 3.48 -12.36 6.68
CA LEU A 102 3.99 -13.17 7.78
C LEU A 102 5.19 -13.98 7.31
N PRO A 103 6.10 -14.36 8.22
CA PRO A 103 7.18 -15.29 7.89
C PRO A 103 6.63 -16.61 7.31
N ASP A 104 7.34 -17.15 6.33
CA ASP A 104 7.02 -18.43 5.71
C ASP A 104 8.31 -19.21 5.43
N THR A 105 8.35 -20.49 5.76
CA THR A 105 9.55 -21.31 5.66
C THR A 105 9.98 -21.63 4.22
N VAL A 106 9.04 -21.57 3.28
CA VAL A 106 9.29 -21.86 1.85
C VAL A 106 9.45 -20.58 1.05
N LEU A 107 8.56 -19.61 1.28
CA LEU A 107 8.52 -18.37 0.50
C LEU A 107 9.35 -17.23 1.11
N GLY A 108 9.90 -17.42 2.31
CA GLY A 108 10.48 -16.34 3.11
C GLY A 108 9.39 -15.48 3.76
N GLN A 109 8.52 -14.91 2.94
CA GLN A 109 7.34 -14.16 3.38
C GLN A 109 6.11 -14.62 2.59
N LYS A 110 4.97 -14.74 3.25
CA LYS A 110 3.67 -14.96 2.62
C LYS A 110 2.78 -13.73 2.76
N VAL A 111 2.06 -13.42 1.70
CA VAL A 111 1.08 -12.33 1.68
C VAL A 111 -0.08 -12.69 2.60
N VAL A 112 -0.50 -11.74 3.43
CA VAL A 112 -1.66 -11.89 4.30
C VAL A 112 -2.57 -10.67 4.21
N LEU A 113 -3.87 -10.93 4.32
CA LEU A 113 -4.91 -9.92 4.42
C LEU A 113 -5.18 -9.64 5.89
N VAL A 114 -5.19 -8.37 6.28
CA VAL A 114 -5.50 -7.96 7.65
C VAL A 114 -6.88 -7.32 7.70
N LEU A 115 -7.73 -7.83 8.58
CA LEU A 115 -9.11 -7.39 8.79
C LEU A 115 -9.37 -7.03 10.26
N VAL A 116 -10.39 -6.21 10.48
CA VAL A 116 -11.01 -6.09 11.81
C VAL A 116 -11.89 -7.30 12.06
N GLU A 117 -11.86 -7.83 13.29
CA GLU A 117 -12.70 -8.95 13.70
C GLU A 117 -14.18 -8.61 13.50
N ASN A 118 -14.91 -9.50 12.84
CA ASN A 118 -16.34 -9.39 12.63
C ASN A 118 -16.95 -10.78 12.79
N ASN A 119 -17.99 -10.89 13.61
CA ASN A 119 -18.71 -12.15 13.86
C ASN A 119 -19.49 -12.64 12.62
N GLU A 120 -19.78 -11.76 11.67
CA GLU A 120 -20.48 -12.08 10.42
C GLU A 120 -19.52 -12.39 9.25
N PHE A 121 -18.23 -12.65 9.55
CA PHE A 121 -17.22 -12.90 8.53
C PHE A 121 -17.50 -14.23 7.79
N ASP A 122 -17.77 -14.11 6.50
CA ASP A 122 -17.94 -15.24 5.57
C ASP A 122 -16.65 -15.48 4.78
N ARG A 123 -15.90 -16.52 5.18
CA ARG A 123 -14.65 -16.92 4.54
C ARG A 123 -14.85 -17.31 3.07
N ASP A 124 -15.86 -18.11 2.79
CA ASP A 124 -16.04 -18.71 1.46
C ASP A 124 -16.45 -17.65 0.46
N ASN A 125 -17.31 -16.73 0.86
CA ASN A 125 -17.66 -15.56 0.05
C ASN A 125 -16.43 -14.69 -0.24
N LEU A 126 -15.61 -14.39 0.76
CA LEU A 126 -14.38 -13.63 0.57
C LEU A 126 -13.42 -14.34 -0.39
N MET A 127 -13.19 -15.64 -0.19
CA MET A 127 -12.29 -16.42 -1.03
C MET A 127 -12.78 -16.54 -2.48
N ASN A 128 -14.08 -16.68 -2.68
CA ASN A 128 -14.65 -16.69 -4.01
C ASN A 128 -14.43 -15.35 -4.72
N LYS A 129 -14.70 -14.22 -4.06
CA LYS A 129 -14.41 -12.88 -4.58
C LYS A 129 -12.94 -12.70 -4.94
N ILE A 130 -12.02 -13.12 -4.08
CA ILE A 130 -10.57 -13.03 -4.34
C ILE A 130 -10.16 -13.90 -5.54
N LYS A 131 -10.70 -15.11 -5.67
CA LYS A 131 -10.42 -16.00 -6.80
C LYS A 131 -11.01 -15.50 -8.13
N GLU A 132 -12.17 -14.88 -8.09
CA GLU A 132 -12.84 -14.27 -9.24
C GLU A 132 -12.13 -12.98 -9.67
N ALA A 133 -11.31 -12.37 -8.83
CA ALA A 133 -10.48 -11.24 -9.18
C ALA A 133 -9.33 -11.68 -10.10
N HIS A 134 -9.60 -11.80 -11.38
CA HIS A 134 -8.60 -12.15 -12.41
C HIS A 134 -7.41 -11.17 -12.51
N THR A 135 -7.44 -10.09 -11.73
CA THR A 135 -6.39 -9.07 -11.67
C THR A 135 -5.21 -9.44 -10.76
N LEU A 136 -5.40 -10.42 -9.84
CA LEU A 136 -4.34 -10.87 -8.92
C LEU A 136 -3.50 -11.99 -9.55
N THR A 137 -2.18 -11.87 -9.44
CA THR A 137 -1.28 -12.97 -9.75
C THR A 137 -1.29 -14.02 -8.61
N PRO A 138 -0.87 -15.28 -8.86
CA PRO A 138 -0.81 -16.31 -7.82
C PRO A 138 0.02 -15.92 -6.58
N TYR A 139 1.03 -15.05 -6.74
CA TYR A 139 1.86 -14.54 -5.65
C TYR A 139 1.17 -13.46 -4.81
N GLU A 140 0.23 -12.72 -5.40
CA GLU A 140 -0.52 -11.65 -4.74
C GLU A 140 -1.72 -12.17 -3.93
N ILE A 141 -2.15 -13.41 -4.18
CA ILE A 141 -3.27 -14.02 -3.44
C ILE A 141 -2.85 -14.24 -1.98
N PRO A 142 -3.58 -13.65 -1.00
CA PRO A 142 -3.29 -13.86 0.41
C PRO A 142 -3.33 -15.35 0.79
N LYS A 143 -2.36 -15.79 1.60
CA LYS A 143 -2.26 -17.16 2.12
C LYS A 143 -2.82 -17.31 3.54
N ALA A 144 -3.15 -16.20 4.16
CA ALA A 144 -3.83 -16.17 5.46
C ALA A 144 -4.59 -14.85 5.63
N ILE A 145 -5.54 -14.86 6.55
CA ILE A 145 -6.24 -13.68 7.04
C ILE A 145 -5.88 -13.52 8.52
N VAL A 146 -5.47 -12.33 8.90
CA VAL A 146 -5.16 -11.96 10.28
C VAL A 146 -6.21 -10.98 10.76
N PHE A 147 -6.84 -11.28 11.88
CA PHE A 147 -7.88 -10.44 12.46
C PHE A 147 -7.35 -9.68 13.66
N TYR A 148 -7.69 -8.42 13.76
CA TYR A 148 -7.43 -7.57 14.91
C TYR A 148 -8.74 -7.04 15.48
N PRO A 149 -8.82 -6.77 16.81
CA PRO A 149 -10.04 -6.20 17.40
C PRO A 149 -10.43 -4.87 16.76
N GLU A 150 -9.43 -4.05 16.45
CA GLU A 150 -9.60 -2.75 15.82
C GLU A 150 -8.32 -2.32 15.07
N PHE A 151 -8.44 -1.40 14.14
CA PHE A 151 -7.30 -0.73 13.53
C PHE A 151 -6.93 0.53 14.31
N VAL A 152 -5.62 0.72 14.52
CA VAL A 152 -5.12 2.00 15.02
C VAL A 152 -5.10 3.00 13.87
N LEU A 153 -5.84 4.10 14.01
CA LEU A 153 -5.99 5.10 12.96
C LEU A 153 -5.16 6.35 13.25
N THR A 154 -4.84 7.10 12.21
CA THR A 154 -4.38 8.48 12.31
C THR A 154 -5.58 9.39 12.63
N HIS A 155 -5.31 10.66 12.99
CA HIS A 155 -6.38 11.66 13.14
C HIS A 155 -7.21 11.84 11.84
N SER A 156 -6.60 11.62 10.68
CA SER A 156 -7.26 11.68 9.37
C SER A 156 -7.92 10.38 8.92
N GLY A 157 -8.02 9.36 9.79
CA GLY A 157 -8.68 8.09 9.50
C GLY A 157 -7.83 7.07 8.73
N LYS A 158 -6.54 7.32 8.48
CA LYS A 158 -5.66 6.35 7.81
C LYS A 158 -5.18 5.29 8.80
N ILE A 159 -5.07 4.03 8.36
CA ILE A 159 -4.57 2.91 9.19
C ILE A 159 -3.08 3.10 9.47
N LYS A 160 -2.70 3.08 10.75
CA LYS A 160 -1.31 2.99 11.23
C LYS A 160 -0.92 1.51 11.27
N ARG A 161 -0.40 0.97 10.15
CA ARG A 161 -0.09 -0.46 9.99
C ARG A 161 0.79 -0.99 11.10
N GLU A 162 1.94 -0.36 11.36
CA GLU A 162 2.89 -0.80 12.39
C GLU A 162 2.27 -0.85 13.78
N LYS A 163 1.46 0.16 14.15
CA LYS A 163 0.78 0.19 15.45
C LYS A 163 -0.32 -0.85 15.56
N THR A 164 -1.03 -1.12 14.46
CA THR A 164 -2.02 -2.20 14.41
C THR A 164 -1.34 -3.56 14.54
N LEU A 165 -0.24 -3.80 13.81
CA LEU A 165 0.51 -5.06 13.85
C LEU A 165 1.23 -5.29 15.18
N ALA A 166 1.53 -4.25 15.96
CA ALA A 166 2.09 -4.36 17.30
C ALA A 166 1.08 -4.86 18.35
N GLN A 167 -0.22 -4.85 18.04
CA GLN A 167 -1.26 -5.43 18.89
C GLN A 167 -1.24 -6.96 18.77
N LYS A 168 -1.87 -7.64 19.74
CA LYS A 168 -2.11 -9.07 19.64
C LYS A 168 -3.27 -9.33 18.66
N PRO A 169 -3.12 -10.16 17.63
CA PRO A 169 -4.22 -10.52 16.75
C PRO A 169 -5.27 -11.32 17.50
N SER A 170 -6.54 -11.13 17.16
CA SER A 170 -7.66 -11.91 17.69
C SER A 170 -7.60 -13.35 17.18
N ARG A 171 -7.31 -13.50 15.89
CA ARG A 171 -7.35 -14.78 15.18
C ARG A 171 -6.48 -14.75 13.92
N ILE A 172 -5.94 -15.89 13.54
CA ILE A 172 -5.29 -16.10 12.23
C ILE A 172 -6.01 -17.28 11.55
N LEU A 173 -6.43 -17.07 10.31
CA LEU A 173 -7.05 -18.07 9.46
C LEU A 173 -6.14 -18.36 8.28
N TYR A 174 -5.61 -19.55 8.16
CA TYR A 174 -4.83 -19.99 6.99
C TYR A 174 -5.75 -20.41 5.84
N LEU A 175 -5.37 -20.06 4.61
CA LEU A 175 -6.18 -20.25 3.40
C LEU A 175 -5.65 -21.37 2.53
#